data_f61d0975509048a9be950ad098813234
#
_entry.id   f61d0975509048a9be950ad098813234
#
_cell.length_a   1.000
_cell.length_b   1.000
_cell.length_c   1.000
_cell.angle_alpha   90.00
_cell.angle_beta   90.00
_cell.angle_gamma   90.00
#
_symmetry.space_group_name_H-M   'P 1'
#
loop_
_entity.id
_entity.type
_entity.pdbx_description
1 polymer ?
#
loop_
_entity_poly.entity_id
_entity_poly.type
_entity_poly.pdbx_seq_one_letter_code
_entity_poly.pdbx_strand_id
1 'polypeptide(L)'
;MHHDDRVLLDYRTSDDAGVYRLDDEHALVQTVDFFTPIVDDARTYGRIAAANALSDVYAMGGRPLTALAIAAFPRDEDEAVLGQIFAGGLETLREAGVALLGGHTVEDPEIKFGYAVTGEVHPARFWANGGARPGDLLFLTKPLGTGIIATALKFDRAPSDVAEAAVQSMVALNRAACEALRGLPAGAVHACTDITGFGLVGHGADMAVASGCRLVIAAHAVPLLAGVLPLVEGNVPGGGRTNQSHFAGRLIVRDGVDPLLVTVFHDPQTSGGLLAAVSPEHAPAARAAFAASGVDARAIGCVEPGPSAVVLA
;
A
#
# COMPACT_ATOMS: atom_id res chain seq x y z
N MET A 1 20.35 23.76 -1.90
CA MET A 1 19.02 23.15 -1.82
C MET A 1 18.11 24.14 -1.11
N HIS A 2 16.92 24.43 -1.64
CA HIS A 2 15.95 25.27 -0.95
C HIS A 2 15.47 24.52 0.29
N HIS A 3 15.64 25.09 1.47
CA HIS A 3 15.16 24.53 2.74
C HIS A 3 13.93 25.33 3.17
N ASP A 4 12.79 24.64 3.34
CA ASP A 4 11.58 25.22 3.90
C ASP A 4 11.24 24.43 5.18
N ASP A 5 11.26 25.11 6.33
CA ASP A 5 11.02 24.52 7.66
C ASP A 5 9.58 23.97 7.82
N ARG A 6 8.69 24.26 6.86
CA ARG A 6 7.34 23.70 6.82
C ARG A 6 7.28 22.32 6.16
N VAL A 7 8.34 21.89 5.45
CA VAL A 7 8.45 20.53 4.93
C VAL A 7 8.77 19.58 6.08
N LEU A 8 7.80 18.81 6.52
CA LEU A 8 7.96 17.87 7.63
C LEU A 8 8.49 16.52 7.15
N LEU A 9 8.12 16.13 5.93
CA LEU A 9 8.51 14.87 5.31
C LEU A 9 8.61 15.06 3.79
N ASP A 10 9.66 14.52 3.17
CA ASP A 10 9.90 14.65 1.73
C ASP A 10 10.51 13.37 1.10
N TYR A 11 10.86 13.45 -0.18
CA TYR A 11 11.40 12.36 -0.99
C TYR A 11 12.68 11.69 -0.44
N ARG A 12 13.36 12.28 0.55
CA ARG A 12 14.64 11.76 1.08
C ARG A 12 14.47 10.54 1.96
N THR A 13 13.30 10.32 2.50
CA THR A 13 13.00 9.25 3.47
C THR A 13 12.22 8.10 2.85
N SER A 14 11.85 8.21 1.55
CA SER A 14 11.07 7.18 0.82
C SER A 14 9.77 6.82 1.53
N ASP A 15 9.12 7.81 2.14
CA ASP A 15 7.79 7.66 2.72
C ASP A 15 6.71 7.69 1.62
N ASP A 16 5.51 7.22 1.94
CA ASP A 16 4.41 7.06 0.98
C ASP A 16 3.93 8.40 0.43
N ALA A 17 4.03 9.49 1.21
CA ALA A 17 3.63 10.84 0.78
C ALA A 17 4.51 11.93 1.39
N GLY A 18 4.55 13.09 0.73
CA GLY A 18 5.13 14.31 1.29
C GLY A 18 4.20 14.98 2.30
N VAL A 19 4.76 15.56 3.38
CA VAL A 19 3.99 16.27 4.41
C VAL A 19 4.48 17.71 4.53
N TYR A 20 3.57 18.66 4.34
CA TYR A 20 3.84 20.09 4.37
C TYR A 20 2.95 20.81 5.38
N ARG A 21 3.56 21.43 6.40
CA ARG A 21 2.86 22.16 7.47
C ARG A 21 2.27 23.47 6.96
N LEU A 22 0.98 23.66 7.17
CA LEU A 22 0.29 24.93 6.92
C LEU A 22 0.33 25.82 8.17
N ASP A 23 -0.03 25.24 9.31
CA ASP A 23 -0.04 25.88 10.64
C ASP A 23 0.20 24.82 11.74
N ASP A 24 -0.07 25.14 12.99
CA ASP A 24 0.20 24.25 14.13
C ASP A 24 -0.79 23.08 14.25
N GLU A 25 -1.94 23.16 13.57
CA GLU A 25 -3.01 22.14 13.59
C GLU A 25 -3.13 21.38 12.27
N HIS A 26 -2.66 21.97 11.15
CA HIS A 26 -2.88 21.44 9.81
C HIS A 26 -1.59 21.26 9.03
N ALA A 27 -1.44 20.09 8.42
CA ALA A 27 -0.44 19.80 7.41
C ALA A 27 -1.11 19.11 6.20
N LEU A 28 -0.62 19.41 5.01
CA LEU A 28 -1.00 18.72 3.78
C LEU A 28 -0.22 17.41 3.67
N VAL A 29 -0.90 16.38 3.22
CA VAL A 29 -0.31 15.12 2.74
C VAL A 29 -0.52 15.09 1.24
N GLN A 30 0.55 14.95 0.47
CA GLN A 30 0.49 14.98 -0.99
C GLN A 30 1.21 13.79 -1.60
N THR A 31 0.51 13.12 -2.50
CA THR A 31 1.04 11.99 -3.25
C THR A 31 0.56 12.00 -4.70
N VAL A 32 1.17 11.18 -5.54
CA VAL A 32 0.77 10.93 -6.92
C VAL A 32 1.07 9.48 -7.28
N ASP A 33 0.01 8.76 -7.67
CA ASP A 33 0.11 7.39 -8.15
C ASP A 33 -0.69 7.19 -9.43
N PHE A 34 -0.06 6.57 -10.43
CA PHE A 34 -0.70 6.15 -11.67
C PHE A 34 0.04 4.94 -12.26
N PHE A 35 -0.68 4.06 -12.92
CA PHE A 35 -0.13 2.82 -13.46
C PHE A 35 -0.93 2.34 -14.69
N THR A 36 -0.43 1.31 -15.36
CA THR A 36 -1.08 0.68 -16.52
C THR A 36 -2.19 -0.27 -16.08
N PRO A 37 -3.18 -0.60 -16.95
CA PRO A 37 -4.24 -1.54 -16.59
C PRO A 37 -3.70 -2.89 -16.08
N ILE A 38 -4.29 -3.35 -14.99
CA ILE A 38 -3.99 -4.63 -14.33
C ILE A 38 -5.18 -5.59 -14.36
N VAL A 39 -6.31 -5.12 -14.84
CA VAL A 39 -7.55 -5.87 -15.08
C VAL A 39 -8.15 -5.38 -16.40
N ASP A 40 -8.94 -6.22 -17.06
CA ASP A 40 -9.53 -5.91 -18.39
C ASP A 40 -10.76 -5.00 -18.29
N ASP A 41 -11.51 -5.07 -17.18
CA ASP A 41 -12.68 -4.21 -16.97
C ASP A 41 -12.24 -2.78 -16.64
N ALA A 42 -12.51 -1.85 -17.57
CA ALA A 42 -12.10 -0.46 -17.49
C ALA A 42 -12.63 0.26 -16.23
N ARG A 43 -13.88 -0.04 -15.82
CA ARG A 43 -14.48 0.56 -14.64
C ARG A 43 -13.81 0.06 -13.35
N THR A 44 -13.55 -1.23 -13.27
CA THR A 44 -12.80 -1.84 -12.16
C THR A 44 -11.38 -1.29 -12.08
N TYR A 45 -10.69 -1.13 -13.22
CA TYR A 45 -9.36 -0.50 -13.25
C TYR A 45 -9.40 0.91 -12.66
N GLY A 46 -10.38 1.73 -13.05
CA GLY A 46 -10.56 3.07 -12.48
C GLY A 46 -10.79 3.07 -10.97
N ARG A 47 -11.58 2.11 -10.44
CA ARG A 47 -11.79 1.93 -9.00
C ARG A 47 -10.49 1.58 -8.27
N ILE A 48 -9.72 0.65 -8.81
CA ILE A 48 -8.44 0.23 -8.25
C ILE A 48 -7.44 1.40 -8.26
N ALA A 49 -7.37 2.16 -9.35
CA ALA A 49 -6.48 3.30 -9.47
C ALA A 49 -6.75 4.38 -8.40
N ALA A 50 -8.02 4.65 -8.14
CA ALA A 50 -8.40 5.58 -7.07
C ALA A 50 -8.10 5.00 -5.67
N ALA A 51 -8.39 3.72 -5.42
CA ALA A 51 -8.10 3.09 -4.14
C ALA A 51 -6.59 3.07 -3.83
N ASN A 52 -5.76 2.79 -4.84
CA ASN A 52 -4.31 2.80 -4.73
C ASN A 52 -3.78 4.21 -4.41
N ALA A 53 -4.15 5.22 -5.19
CA ALA A 53 -3.67 6.59 -4.97
C ALA A 53 -4.13 7.21 -3.63
N LEU A 54 -5.27 6.78 -3.09
CA LEU A 54 -5.76 7.22 -1.78
C LEU A 54 -5.00 6.54 -0.62
N SER A 55 -4.37 5.40 -0.88
CA SER A 55 -3.77 4.54 0.14
C SER A 55 -2.60 5.21 0.85
N ASP A 56 -1.76 5.95 0.14
CA ASP A 56 -0.64 6.71 0.71
C ASP A 56 -1.10 7.68 1.80
N VAL A 57 -2.21 8.40 1.54
CA VAL A 57 -2.76 9.32 2.53
C VAL A 57 -3.22 8.56 3.78
N TYR A 58 -3.84 7.39 3.62
CA TYR A 58 -4.22 6.54 4.75
C TYR A 58 -3.01 5.97 5.49
N ALA A 59 -1.95 5.59 4.78
CA ALA A 59 -0.69 5.11 5.38
C ALA A 59 -0.02 6.17 6.26
N MET A 60 -0.14 7.45 5.85
CA MET A 60 0.32 8.60 6.66
C MET A 60 -0.59 8.97 7.84
N GLY A 61 -1.68 8.20 8.09
CA GLY A 61 -2.67 8.54 9.11
C GLY A 61 -3.52 9.76 8.75
N GLY A 62 -3.50 10.18 7.49
CA GLY A 62 -4.20 11.34 6.97
C GLY A 62 -5.66 11.06 6.59
N ARG A 63 -6.36 12.12 6.21
CA ARG A 63 -7.68 12.12 5.61
C ARG A 63 -7.58 12.71 4.20
N PRO A 64 -7.83 11.93 3.14
CA PRO A 64 -7.85 12.48 1.79
C PRO A 64 -8.98 13.50 1.63
N LEU A 65 -8.72 14.59 0.89
CA LEU A 65 -9.65 15.70 0.69
C LEU A 65 -10.03 15.87 -0.78
N THR A 66 -9.02 15.96 -1.64
CA THR A 66 -9.19 16.26 -3.06
C THR A 66 -8.27 15.41 -3.92
N ALA A 67 -8.65 15.23 -5.18
CA ALA A 67 -7.86 14.55 -6.19
C ALA A 67 -7.82 15.32 -7.51
N LEU A 68 -6.72 15.14 -8.24
CA LEU A 68 -6.57 15.52 -9.64
C LEU A 68 -6.30 14.24 -10.44
N ALA A 69 -7.08 13.99 -11.51
CA ALA A 69 -6.88 12.83 -12.35
C ALA A 69 -5.68 13.03 -13.29
N ILE A 70 -4.91 11.95 -13.48
CA ILE A 70 -3.82 11.87 -14.45
C ILE A 70 -4.18 10.75 -15.41
N ALA A 71 -4.31 11.07 -16.71
CA ALA A 71 -4.65 10.11 -17.74
C ALA A 71 -3.69 10.21 -18.93
N ALA A 72 -3.09 9.09 -19.30
CA ALA A 72 -2.42 8.90 -20.58
C ALA A 72 -3.25 7.91 -21.40
N PHE A 73 -3.63 8.27 -22.62
CA PHE A 73 -4.62 7.51 -23.39
C PHE A 73 -4.30 7.49 -24.88
N PRO A 74 -4.38 6.33 -25.56
CA PRO A 74 -4.12 6.24 -26.98
C PRO A 74 -5.16 7.00 -27.80
N ARG A 75 -4.70 7.66 -28.86
CA ARG A 75 -5.57 8.43 -29.77
C ARG A 75 -6.64 7.55 -30.46
N ASP A 76 -6.25 6.32 -30.80
CA ASP A 76 -7.08 5.41 -31.60
C ASP A 76 -7.94 4.47 -30.74
N GLU A 77 -7.89 4.61 -29.41
CA GLU A 77 -8.71 3.83 -28.47
C GLU A 77 -10.11 4.47 -28.32
N ASP A 78 -11.13 3.64 -28.03
CA ASP A 78 -12.49 4.12 -27.82
C ASP A 78 -12.59 5.02 -26.57
N GLU A 79 -13.02 6.26 -26.74
CA GLU A 79 -13.24 7.21 -25.64
C GLU A 79 -14.21 6.68 -24.56
N ALA A 80 -15.09 5.74 -24.91
CA ALA A 80 -15.97 5.09 -23.95
C ALA A 80 -15.17 4.31 -22.89
N VAL A 81 -14.01 3.75 -23.23
CA VAL A 81 -13.10 3.07 -22.30
C VAL A 81 -12.61 4.07 -21.24
N LEU A 82 -12.13 5.24 -21.68
CA LEU A 82 -11.72 6.31 -20.78
C LEU A 82 -12.88 6.76 -19.87
N GLY A 83 -14.08 6.90 -20.45
CA GLY A 83 -15.30 7.23 -19.70
C GLY A 83 -15.60 6.22 -18.59
N GLN A 84 -15.44 4.92 -18.85
CA GLN A 84 -15.62 3.86 -17.84
C GLN A 84 -14.53 3.90 -16.76
N ILE A 85 -13.26 4.17 -17.13
CA ILE A 85 -12.18 4.34 -16.16
C ILE A 85 -12.50 5.49 -15.19
N PHE A 86 -12.89 6.66 -15.71
CA PHE A 86 -13.31 7.79 -14.88
C PHE A 86 -14.52 7.48 -14.02
N ALA A 87 -15.53 6.79 -14.57
CA ALA A 87 -16.72 6.41 -13.81
C ALA A 87 -16.36 5.55 -12.59
N GLY A 88 -15.49 4.55 -12.77
CA GLY A 88 -15.00 3.70 -11.68
C GLY A 88 -14.22 4.50 -10.63
N GLY A 89 -13.29 5.34 -11.07
CA GLY A 89 -12.53 6.18 -10.16
C GLY A 89 -13.39 7.12 -9.34
N LEU A 90 -14.40 7.75 -9.97
CA LEU A 90 -15.37 8.62 -9.29
C LEU A 90 -16.22 7.88 -8.24
N GLU A 91 -16.54 6.60 -8.44
CA GLU A 91 -17.22 5.79 -7.43
C GLU A 91 -16.38 5.65 -6.17
N THR A 92 -15.11 5.28 -6.33
CA THR A 92 -14.18 5.12 -5.21
C THR A 92 -13.89 6.46 -4.52
N LEU A 93 -13.70 7.55 -5.26
CA LEU A 93 -13.52 8.88 -4.68
C LEU A 93 -14.74 9.33 -3.87
N ARG A 94 -15.98 9.05 -4.34
CA ARG A 94 -17.22 9.34 -3.58
C ARG A 94 -17.29 8.51 -2.30
N GLU A 95 -16.98 7.22 -2.37
CA GLU A 95 -16.92 6.35 -1.20
C GLU A 95 -15.93 6.89 -0.16
N ALA A 96 -14.78 7.38 -0.61
CA ALA A 96 -13.76 8.00 0.24
C ALA A 96 -14.15 9.40 0.75
N GLY A 97 -15.18 10.03 0.18
CA GLY A 97 -15.56 11.42 0.48
C GLY A 97 -14.60 12.46 -0.10
N VAL A 98 -13.95 12.13 -1.22
CA VAL A 98 -12.91 12.95 -1.88
C VAL A 98 -13.49 13.67 -3.09
N ALA A 99 -13.21 14.97 -3.21
CA ALA A 99 -13.63 15.79 -4.34
C ALA A 99 -12.63 15.69 -5.50
N LEU A 100 -13.09 15.32 -6.70
CA LEU A 100 -12.30 15.45 -7.93
C LEU A 100 -12.36 16.91 -8.39
N LEU A 101 -11.21 17.60 -8.45
CA LEU A 101 -11.12 19.01 -8.82
C LEU A 101 -10.81 19.23 -10.32
N GLY A 102 -10.36 18.21 -11.01
CA GLY A 102 -9.93 18.27 -12.40
C GLY A 102 -8.83 17.26 -12.68
N GLY A 103 -7.92 17.60 -13.57
CA GLY A 103 -6.80 16.72 -13.93
C GLY A 103 -6.18 17.09 -15.25
N HIS A 104 -5.39 16.20 -15.81
CA HIS A 104 -4.73 16.37 -17.09
C HIS A 104 -4.73 15.06 -17.88
N THR A 105 -4.97 15.16 -19.19
CA THR A 105 -4.91 14.02 -20.11
C THR A 105 -3.86 14.29 -21.17
N VAL A 106 -3.02 13.29 -21.46
CA VAL A 106 -2.04 13.32 -22.55
C VAL A 106 -2.26 12.14 -23.48
N GLU A 107 -1.86 12.30 -24.74
CA GLU A 107 -1.80 11.21 -25.71
C GLU A 107 -0.57 10.33 -25.41
N ASP A 108 -0.77 9.02 -25.31
CA ASP A 108 0.30 8.03 -25.07
C ASP A 108 -0.15 6.69 -25.66
N PRO A 109 0.72 5.91 -26.27
CA PRO A 109 0.35 4.61 -26.87
C PRO A 109 -0.11 3.57 -25.84
N GLU A 110 0.12 3.80 -24.56
CA GLU A 110 -0.26 2.89 -23.48
C GLU A 110 -1.15 3.61 -22.46
N ILE A 111 -2.29 3.02 -22.13
CA ILE A 111 -3.18 3.57 -21.09
C ILE A 111 -2.44 3.60 -19.75
N LYS A 112 -2.41 4.79 -19.13
CA LYS A 112 -1.99 4.98 -17.75
C LYS A 112 -3.00 5.88 -17.06
N PHE A 113 -3.41 5.50 -15.85
CA PHE A 113 -4.41 6.26 -15.12
C PHE A 113 -4.12 6.24 -13.62
N GLY A 114 -4.43 7.35 -12.96
CA GLY A 114 -4.32 7.48 -11.53
C GLY A 114 -4.63 8.90 -11.07
N TYR A 115 -4.15 9.23 -9.89
CA TYR A 115 -4.48 10.49 -9.25
C TYR A 115 -3.30 11.11 -8.50
N ALA A 116 -3.24 12.43 -8.53
CA ALA A 116 -2.55 13.20 -7.50
C ALA A 116 -3.56 13.50 -6.39
N VAL A 117 -3.26 13.07 -5.17
CA VAL A 117 -4.16 13.20 -4.02
C VAL A 117 -3.58 14.19 -3.02
N THR A 118 -4.46 15.06 -2.53
CA THR A 118 -4.16 15.94 -1.40
C THR A 118 -5.05 15.53 -0.23
N GLY A 119 -4.40 15.23 0.88
CA GLY A 119 -5.04 14.98 2.17
C GLY A 119 -4.59 15.96 3.24
N GLU A 120 -5.12 15.79 4.43
CA GLU A 120 -4.71 16.54 5.62
C GLU A 120 -4.36 15.61 6.77
N VAL A 121 -3.48 16.11 7.65
CA VAL A 121 -3.10 15.46 8.90
C VAL A 121 -2.71 16.52 9.92
N HIS A 122 -2.79 16.21 11.20
CA HIS A 122 -2.20 17.07 12.23
C HIS A 122 -0.66 16.94 12.20
N PRO A 123 0.12 18.05 12.16
CA PRO A 123 1.57 18.01 11.96
C PRO A 123 2.35 17.23 13.02
N ALA A 124 1.77 17.00 14.21
CA ALA A 124 2.39 16.19 15.28
C ALA A 124 1.83 14.75 15.36
N ARG A 125 0.97 14.32 14.42
CA ARG A 125 0.26 13.02 14.51
C ARG A 125 0.26 12.20 13.22
N PHE A 126 1.02 12.62 12.21
CA PHE A 126 1.18 11.78 11.03
C PHE A 126 2.09 10.58 11.33
N TRP A 127 1.90 9.53 10.56
CA TRP A 127 2.78 8.37 10.59
C TRP A 127 3.80 8.47 9.45
N ALA A 128 4.91 7.77 9.61
CA ALA A 128 5.99 7.69 8.64
C ALA A 128 6.48 6.23 8.56
N ASN A 129 7.30 5.93 7.57
CA ASN A 129 8.00 4.65 7.48
C ASN A 129 8.97 4.46 8.64
N GLY A 130 9.58 5.56 9.11
CA GLY A 130 10.48 5.55 10.25
C GLY A 130 9.75 5.71 11.59
N GLY A 131 10.37 5.16 12.65
CA GLY A 131 9.90 5.32 14.02
C GLY A 131 9.50 4.02 14.72
N ALA A 132 9.49 2.89 14.02
CA ALA A 132 9.25 1.58 14.63
C ALA A 132 10.30 1.29 15.73
N ARG A 133 9.87 0.66 16.82
CA ARG A 133 10.67 0.44 18.01
C ARG A 133 10.75 -1.04 18.36
N PRO A 134 11.88 -1.52 18.89
CA PRO A 134 11.96 -2.87 19.44
C PRO A 134 10.82 -3.17 20.42
N GLY A 135 10.13 -4.28 20.21
CA GLY A 135 8.96 -4.69 20.94
C GLY A 135 7.63 -4.40 20.24
N ASP A 136 7.58 -3.53 19.25
CA ASP A 136 6.35 -3.28 18.47
C ASP A 136 5.86 -4.55 17.78
N LEU A 137 4.54 -4.68 17.69
CA LEU A 137 3.91 -5.72 16.87
C LEU A 137 3.63 -5.17 15.48
N LEU A 138 3.90 -6.01 14.47
CA LEU A 138 3.64 -5.69 13.07
C LEU A 138 2.26 -6.23 12.66
N PHE A 139 1.38 -5.35 12.21
CA PHE A 139 0.06 -5.70 11.68
C PHE A 139 0.01 -5.48 10.18
N LEU A 140 -0.54 -6.44 9.43
CA LEU A 140 -0.85 -6.33 8.01
C LEU A 140 -2.37 -6.39 7.82
N THR A 141 -2.94 -5.46 7.06
CA THR A 141 -4.40 -5.24 7.02
C THR A 141 -5.08 -5.81 5.77
N LYS A 142 -4.33 -6.27 4.76
CA LYS A 142 -4.88 -7.01 3.60
C LYS A 142 -3.97 -8.19 3.26
N PRO A 143 -4.52 -9.25 2.63
CA PRO A 143 -3.72 -10.37 2.14
C PRO A 143 -2.85 -9.99 0.95
N LEU A 144 -1.75 -10.74 0.74
CA LEU A 144 -0.82 -10.57 -0.37
C LEU A 144 -1.12 -11.51 -1.53
N GLY A 145 -0.62 -11.14 -2.72
CA GLY A 145 -0.65 -11.97 -3.92
C GLY A 145 -1.32 -11.31 -5.14
N THR A 146 -1.63 -10.02 -5.08
CA THR A 146 -2.35 -9.31 -6.16
C THR A 146 -1.57 -9.28 -7.47
N GLY A 147 -0.23 -9.12 -7.44
CA GLY A 147 0.59 -9.06 -8.64
C GLY A 147 0.70 -10.41 -9.37
N ILE A 148 0.88 -11.50 -8.61
CA ILE A 148 0.89 -12.87 -9.15
C ILE A 148 -0.46 -13.20 -9.77
N ILE A 149 -1.58 -12.89 -9.07
CA ILE A 149 -2.93 -13.17 -9.56
C ILE A 149 -3.24 -12.30 -10.79
N ALA A 150 -2.89 -11.00 -10.80
CA ALA A 150 -3.07 -10.13 -11.95
C ALA A 150 -2.25 -10.61 -13.16
N THR A 151 -1.02 -11.12 -12.93
CA THR A 151 -0.21 -11.73 -13.99
C THR A 151 -0.87 -13.00 -14.52
N ALA A 152 -1.39 -13.86 -13.65
CA ALA A 152 -2.11 -15.06 -14.06
C ALA A 152 -3.40 -14.73 -14.84
N LEU A 153 -4.12 -13.67 -14.43
CA LEU A 153 -5.32 -13.16 -15.12
C LEU A 153 -4.97 -12.70 -16.54
N LYS A 154 -3.90 -11.92 -16.70
CA LYS A 154 -3.43 -11.46 -18.02
C LYS A 154 -3.17 -12.59 -19.02
N PHE A 155 -2.89 -13.80 -18.56
CA PHE A 155 -2.61 -14.98 -19.38
C PHE A 155 -3.71 -16.05 -19.31
N ASP A 156 -4.94 -15.70 -18.88
CA ASP A 156 -6.08 -16.61 -18.73
C ASP A 156 -5.80 -17.86 -17.86
N ARG A 157 -5.01 -17.69 -16.80
CA ARG A 157 -4.58 -18.78 -15.90
C ARG A 157 -5.19 -18.69 -14.50
N ALA A 158 -5.77 -17.54 -14.14
CA ALA A 158 -6.40 -17.36 -12.83
C ALA A 158 -7.83 -17.95 -12.83
N PRO A 159 -8.18 -18.80 -11.87
CA PRO A 159 -9.57 -19.15 -11.63
C PRO A 159 -10.41 -17.88 -11.33
N SER A 160 -11.67 -17.87 -11.77
CA SER A 160 -12.52 -16.67 -11.67
C SER A 160 -12.74 -16.20 -10.24
N ASP A 161 -12.92 -17.13 -9.31
CA ASP A 161 -13.07 -16.83 -7.86
C ASP A 161 -11.81 -16.26 -7.24
N VAL A 162 -10.62 -16.72 -7.68
CA VAL A 162 -9.32 -16.18 -7.24
C VAL A 162 -9.10 -14.77 -7.79
N ALA A 163 -9.42 -14.56 -9.08
CA ALA A 163 -9.34 -13.24 -9.72
C ALA A 163 -10.30 -12.24 -9.07
N GLU A 164 -11.54 -12.66 -8.78
CA GLU A 164 -12.53 -11.82 -8.10
C GLU A 164 -12.07 -11.44 -6.68
N ALA A 165 -11.54 -12.38 -5.90
CA ALA A 165 -11.00 -12.11 -4.57
C ALA A 165 -9.85 -11.08 -4.60
N ALA A 166 -8.96 -11.16 -5.60
CA ALA A 166 -7.89 -10.18 -5.79
C ALA A 166 -8.44 -8.79 -6.15
N VAL A 167 -9.42 -8.72 -7.06
CA VAL A 167 -10.12 -7.47 -7.42
C VAL A 167 -10.78 -6.85 -6.19
N GLN A 168 -11.53 -7.63 -5.40
CA GLN A 168 -12.18 -7.13 -4.18
C GLN A 168 -11.15 -6.57 -3.18
N SER A 169 -9.99 -7.22 -3.03
CA SER A 169 -8.89 -6.72 -2.19
C SER A 169 -8.33 -5.39 -2.71
N MET A 170 -8.13 -5.27 -4.04
CA MET A 170 -7.57 -4.07 -4.67
C MET A 170 -8.52 -2.87 -4.64
N VAL A 171 -9.82 -3.06 -4.81
CA VAL A 171 -10.81 -1.95 -4.74
C VAL A 171 -11.13 -1.53 -3.31
N ALA A 172 -10.84 -2.34 -2.31
CA ALA A 172 -11.09 -2.01 -0.92
C ALA A 172 -10.18 -0.88 -0.44
N LEU A 173 -10.77 0.16 0.14
CA LEU A 173 -10.02 1.28 0.72
C LEU A 173 -9.30 0.90 2.01
N ASN A 174 -8.10 1.42 2.23
CA ASN A 174 -7.38 1.33 3.51
C ASN A 174 -7.97 2.25 4.59
N ARG A 175 -9.07 2.95 4.30
CA ARG A 175 -9.75 3.89 5.17
C ARG A 175 -10.11 3.28 6.53
N ALA A 176 -10.79 2.15 6.55
CA ALA A 176 -11.24 1.51 7.80
C ALA A 176 -10.05 1.12 8.69
N ALA A 177 -8.95 0.63 8.11
CA ALA A 177 -7.72 0.32 8.82
C ALA A 177 -7.06 1.58 9.40
N CYS A 178 -6.96 2.65 8.62
CA CYS A 178 -6.45 3.94 9.07
C CYS A 178 -7.30 4.52 10.21
N GLU A 179 -8.62 4.54 10.07
CA GLU A 179 -9.53 5.06 11.10
C GLU A 179 -9.44 4.22 12.40
N ALA A 180 -9.32 2.90 12.31
CA ALA A 180 -9.11 2.01 13.46
C ALA A 180 -7.82 2.38 14.22
N LEU A 181 -6.72 2.59 13.50
CA LEU A 181 -5.43 2.96 14.09
C LEU A 181 -5.46 4.38 14.66
N ARG A 182 -6.10 5.35 13.98
CA ARG A 182 -6.27 6.73 14.47
C ARG A 182 -7.10 6.83 15.73
N GLY A 183 -7.99 5.86 15.97
CA GLY A 183 -8.78 5.75 17.19
C GLY A 183 -7.96 5.35 18.43
N LEU A 184 -6.72 4.92 18.26
CA LEU A 184 -5.81 4.60 19.35
C LEU A 184 -5.22 5.86 20.00
N PRO A 185 -4.69 5.77 21.23
CA PRO A 185 -3.97 6.87 21.85
C PRO A 185 -2.82 7.38 20.97
N ALA A 186 -2.54 8.67 21.05
CA ALA A 186 -1.41 9.27 20.33
C ALA A 186 -0.09 8.55 20.71
N GLY A 187 0.71 8.20 19.70
CA GLY A 187 1.94 7.43 19.90
C GLY A 187 1.75 5.92 20.04
N ALA A 188 0.55 5.39 19.86
CA ALA A 188 0.32 3.93 19.80
C ALA A 188 0.88 3.30 18.52
N VAL A 189 0.81 4.01 17.41
CA VAL A 189 1.39 3.62 16.11
C VAL A 189 2.71 4.36 15.95
N HIS A 190 3.80 3.62 15.85
CA HIS A 190 5.15 4.19 15.76
C HIS A 190 5.61 4.34 14.31
N ALA A 191 5.19 3.44 13.41
CA ALA A 191 5.47 3.51 11.97
C ALA A 191 4.32 2.86 11.19
N CYS A 192 4.09 3.35 9.97
CA CYS A 192 3.09 2.78 9.07
C CYS A 192 3.51 3.06 7.62
N THR A 193 3.23 2.12 6.73
CA THR A 193 3.32 2.23 5.27
C THR A 193 2.23 1.37 4.67
N ASP A 194 1.90 1.54 3.40
CA ASP A 194 1.11 0.56 2.66
C ASP A 194 2.01 -0.39 1.85
N ILE A 195 1.50 -1.55 1.52
CA ILE A 195 2.25 -2.55 0.76
C ILE A 195 1.85 -2.47 -0.71
N THR A 196 2.72 -1.87 -1.52
CA THR A 196 2.50 -1.70 -2.96
C THR A 196 3.64 -2.30 -3.80
N GLY A 197 4.21 -1.57 -4.73
CA GLY A 197 5.10 -2.05 -5.79
C GLY A 197 6.36 -2.80 -5.35
N PHE A 198 6.88 -2.55 -4.15
CA PHE A 198 8.07 -3.26 -3.63
C PHE A 198 7.74 -4.54 -2.86
N GLY A 199 6.46 -4.84 -2.65
CA GLY A 199 6.01 -6.00 -1.88
C GLY A 199 6.32 -5.87 -0.38
N LEU A 200 5.92 -6.89 0.39
CA LEU A 200 6.11 -6.88 1.84
C LEU A 200 7.59 -6.76 2.25
N VAL A 201 8.49 -7.44 1.54
CA VAL A 201 9.93 -7.39 1.85
C VAL A 201 10.50 -6.01 1.56
N GLY A 202 10.14 -5.36 0.45
CA GLY A 202 10.67 -4.05 0.10
C GLY A 202 10.21 -2.96 1.05
N HIS A 203 8.90 -2.79 1.23
CA HIS A 203 8.35 -1.80 2.17
C HIS A 203 8.77 -2.07 3.62
N GLY A 204 8.83 -3.35 4.02
CA GLY A 204 9.37 -3.74 5.32
C GLY A 204 10.86 -3.40 5.48
N ALA A 205 11.66 -3.54 4.42
CA ALA A 205 13.08 -3.17 4.45
C ALA A 205 13.26 -1.65 4.55
N ASP A 206 12.44 -0.87 3.87
CA ASP A 206 12.47 0.60 3.96
C ASP A 206 12.05 1.06 5.36
N MET A 207 10.98 0.49 5.95
CA MET A 207 10.59 0.72 7.34
C MET A 207 11.72 0.34 8.31
N ALA A 208 12.38 -0.80 8.12
CA ALA A 208 13.51 -1.24 8.96
C ALA A 208 14.69 -0.27 8.90
N VAL A 209 15.02 0.23 7.70
CA VAL A 209 16.11 1.20 7.48
C VAL A 209 15.76 2.54 8.10
N ALA A 210 14.57 3.07 7.83
CA ALA A 210 14.12 4.36 8.37
C ALA A 210 14.00 4.36 9.90
N SER A 211 13.73 3.17 10.49
CA SER A 211 13.61 3.00 11.95
C SER A 211 14.92 2.58 12.64
N GLY A 212 15.95 2.19 11.88
CA GLY A 212 17.22 1.69 12.46
C GLY A 212 17.07 0.38 13.23
N CYS A 213 16.13 -0.50 12.84
CA CYS A 213 15.76 -1.70 13.56
C CYS A 213 15.58 -2.90 12.61
N ARG A 214 15.21 -4.05 13.15
CA ARG A 214 14.94 -5.29 12.40
C ARG A 214 13.47 -5.61 12.47
N LEU A 215 12.84 -5.94 11.33
CA LEU A 215 11.49 -6.47 11.30
C LEU A 215 11.54 -8.00 11.21
N VAL A 216 11.03 -8.69 12.22
CA VAL A 216 10.94 -10.15 12.22
C VAL A 216 9.51 -10.55 11.88
N ILE A 217 9.33 -11.17 10.71
CA ILE A 217 8.04 -11.57 10.16
C ILE A 217 7.91 -13.08 10.26
N ALA A 218 6.87 -13.54 10.95
CA ALA A 218 6.47 -14.94 10.98
C ALA A 218 5.82 -15.30 9.63
N ALA A 219 6.54 -15.94 8.73
CA ALA A 219 6.14 -16.18 7.35
C ALA A 219 4.75 -16.85 7.24
N HIS A 220 4.46 -17.82 8.13
CA HIS A 220 3.18 -18.53 8.16
C HIS A 220 2.00 -17.69 8.67
N ALA A 221 2.26 -16.56 9.33
CA ALA A 221 1.23 -15.65 9.85
C ALA A 221 0.79 -14.58 8.85
N VAL A 222 1.53 -14.41 7.75
CA VAL A 222 1.22 -13.45 6.71
C VAL A 222 -0.01 -13.91 5.94
N PRO A 223 -1.10 -13.12 5.88
CA PRO A 223 -2.29 -13.50 5.15
C PRO A 223 -2.03 -13.46 3.64
N LEU A 224 -2.48 -14.48 2.94
CA LEU A 224 -2.41 -14.59 1.49
C LEU A 224 -3.81 -14.66 0.87
N LEU A 225 -3.94 -14.12 -0.33
CA LEU A 225 -5.14 -14.34 -1.15
C LEU A 225 -5.31 -15.84 -1.42
N ALA A 226 -6.53 -16.32 -1.23
CA ALA A 226 -6.83 -17.72 -1.49
C ALA A 226 -6.49 -18.08 -2.94
N GLY A 227 -5.82 -19.21 -3.15
CA GLY A 227 -5.43 -19.69 -4.48
C GLY A 227 -4.16 -19.06 -5.06
N VAL A 228 -3.46 -18.13 -4.38
CA VAL A 228 -2.22 -17.53 -4.92
C VAL A 228 -1.07 -18.52 -5.01
N LEU A 229 -0.86 -19.39 -4.01
CA LEU A 229 0.30 -20.30 -3.98
C LEU A 229 0.40 -21.21 -5.19
N PRO A 230 -0.67 -21.87 -5.67
CA PRO A 230 -0.63 -22.65 -6.91
C PRO A 230 -0.31 -21.82 -8.16
N LEU A 231 -0.51 -20.52 -8.12
CA LEU A 231 -0.27 -19.62 -9.26
C LEU A 231 1.16 -19.06 -9.28
N VAL A 232 1.95 -19.21 -8.23
CA VAL A 232 3.32 -18.65 -8.16
C VAL A 232 4.17 -19.11 -9.33
N GLU A 233 4.15 -20.42 -9.62
CA GLU A 233 4.91 -20.96 -10.75
C GLU A 233 4.39 -20.40 -12.08
N GLY A 234 5.28 -19.74 -12.84
CA GLY A 234 4.98 -19.18 -14.16
C GLY A 234 4.24 -17.84 -14.18
N ASN A 235 3.85 -17.27 -13.02
CA ASN A 235 3.11 -16.00 -12.95
C ASN A 235 3.77 -14.95 -12.06
N VAL A 236 5.05 -15.09 -11.68
CA VAL A 236 5.78 -14.04 -10.97
C VAL A 236 6.01 -12.87 -11.92
N PRO A 237 5.48 -11.66 -11.60
CA PRO A 237 5.66 -10.49 -12.45
C PRO A 237 7.13 -10.05 -12.51
N GLY A 238 7.48 -9.27 -13.55
CA GLY A 238 8.84 -8.74 -13.71
C GLY A 238 9.28 -7.93 -12.48
N GLY A 239 8.39 -7.12 -11.93
CA GLY A 239 8.62 -6.37 -10.70
C GLY A 239 8.99 -7.25 -9.51
N GLY A 240 8.35 -8.41 -9.33
CA GLY A 240 8.69 -9.35 -8.25
C GLY A 240 10.11 -9.88 -8.34
N ARG A 241 10.58 -10.23 -9.55
CA ARG A 241 11.98 -10.64 -9.77
C ARG A 241 12.96 -9.49 -9.52
N THR A 242 12.61 -8.28 -9.93
CA THR A 242 13.42 -7.08 -9.66
C THR A 242 13.50 -6.80 -8.17
N ASN A 243 12.38 -6.88 -7.44
CA ASN A 243 12.31 -6.70 -5.99
C ASN A 243 13.20 -7.72 -5.27
N GLN A 244 13.11 -9.00 -5.65
CA GLN A 244 13.95 -10.05 -5.06
C GLN A 244 15.46 -9.74 -5.21
N SER A 245 15.89 -9.27 -6.36
CA SER A 245 17.28 -8.90 -6.60
C SER A 245 17.68 -7.63 -5.84
N HIS A 246 16.80 -6.62 -5.82
CA HIS A 246 17.06 -5.31 -5.21
C HIS A 246 17.19 -5.40 -3.68
N PHE A 247 16.29 -6.15 -3.05
CA PHE A 247 16.23 -6.26 -1.59
C PHE A 247 17.02 -7.46 -1.01
N ALA A 248 17.73 -8.24 -1.84
CA ALA A 248 18.48 -9.41 -1.38
C ALA A 248 19.44 -9.11 -0.21
N GLY A 249 20.09 -7.94 -0.21
CA GLY A 249 21.01 -7.52 0.85
C GLY A 249 20.32 -7.06 2.16
N ARG A 250 18.99 -6.93 2.15
CA ARG A 250 18.18 -6.49 3.30
C ARG A 250 17.23 -7.56 3.81
N LEU A 251 17.31 -8.77 3.28
CA LEU A 251 16.49 -9.92 3.64
C LEU A 251 17.32 -11.02 4.28
N ILE A 252 16.85 -11.54 5.39
CA ILE A 252 17.37 -12.74 6.05
C ILE A 252 16.25 -13.77 6.09
N VAL A 253 16.45 -14.92 5.47
CA VAL A 253 15.47 -16.02 5.50
C VAL A 253 16.00 -17.09 6.45
N ARG A 254 15.25 -17.41 7.50
CA ARG A 254 15.59 -18.51 8.43
C ARG A 254 15.26 -19.85 7.82
N ASP A 255 15.94 -20.88 8.32
CA ASP A 255 15.68 -22.28 7.92
C ASP A 255 14.20 -22.65 8.17
N GLY A 256 13.63 -23.38 7.19
CA GLY A 256 12.25 -23.86 7.27
C GLY A 256 11.19 -22.91 6.69
N VAL A 257 11.56 -21.70 6.27
CA VAL A 257 10.64 -20.82 5.53
C VAL A 257 10.44 -21.35 4.11
N ASP A 258 9.18 -21.55 3.72
CA ASP A 258 8.81 -22.00 2.38
C ASP A 258 9.28 -20.99 1.30
N PRO A 259 10.06 -21.39 0.29
CA PRO A 259 10.51 -20.53 -0.80
C PRO A 259 9.36 -19.89 -1.60
N LEU A 260 8.18 -20.52 -1.67
CA LEU A 260 7.01 -19.95 -2.32
C LEU A 260 6.53 -18.71 -1.58
N LEU A 261 6.53 -18.73 -0.23
CA LEU A 261 6.19 -17.56 0.58
C LEU A 261 7.18 -16.41 0.35
N VAL A 262 8.49 -16.74 0.31
CA VAL A 262 9.52 -15.72 0.00
C VAL A 262 9.24 -15.05 -1.34
N THR A 263 8.81 -15.80 -2.34
CA THR A 263 8.46 -15.28 -3.67
C THR A 263 7.23 -14.37 -3.58
N VAL A 264 6.16 -14.78 -2.87
CA VAL A 264 4.95 -13.98 -2.69
C VAL A 264 5.24 -12.69 -1.91
N PHE A 265 6.19 -12.68 -0.98
CA PHE A 265 6.53 -11.48 -0.20
C PHE A 265 7.32 -10.43 -0.99
N HIS A 266 7.87 -10.80 -2.15
CA HIS A 266 8.44 -9.86 -3.12
C HIS A 266 7.46 -9.46 -4.24
N ASP A 267 6.25 -10.07 -4.25
CA ASP A 267 5.24 -9.76 -5.25
C ASP A 267 4.77 -8.32 -5.14
N PRO A 268 4.88 -7.49 -6.21
CA PRO A 268 4.34 -6.15 -6.19
C PRO A 268 2.83 -6.19 -5.98
N GLN A 269 2.35 -5.48 -4.97
CA GLN A 269 0.94 -5.36 -4.70
C GLN A 269 0.38 -4.12 -5.37
N THR A 270 -0.85 -4.20 -5.85
CA THR A 270 -1.65 -3.03 -6.21
C THR A 270 -2.69 -2.81 -5.13
N SER A 271 -2.75 -1.61 -4.59
CA SER A 271 -3.68 -1.24 -3.51
C SER A 271 -3.64 -2.25 -2.35
N GLY A 272 -2.43 -2.60 -1.90
CA GLY A 272 -2.24 -3.53 -0.79
C GLY A 272 -2.66 -2.94 0.56
N GLY A 273 -2.46 -3.70 1.62
CA GLY A 273 -2.84 -3.30 2.98
C GLY A 273 -1.79 -2.45 3.67
N LEU A 274 -2.17 -1.85 4.80
CA LEU A 274 -1.23 -1.15 5.67
C LEU A 274 -0.36 -2.15 6.44
N LEU A 275 0.93 -1.87 6.53
CA LEU A 275 1.88 -2.48 7.47
C LEU A 275 2.11 -1.46 8.60
N ALA A 276 1.60 -1.77 9.79
CA ALA A 276 1.69 -0.86 10.94
C ALA A 276 2.50 -1.48 12.08
N ALA A 277 3.46 -0.73 12.61
CA ALA A 277 4.18 -1.05 13.85
C ALA A 277 3.47 -0.40 15.02
N VAL A 278 2.88 -1.23 15.89
CA VAL A 278 2.05 -0.79 17.01
C VAL A 278 2.73 -1.19 18.32
N SER A 279 2.80 -0.24 19.26
CA SER A 279 3.39 -0.52 20.58
C SER A 279 2.72 -1.72 21.27
N PRO A 280 3.48 -2.54 22.01
CA PRO A 280 2.96 -3.78 22.60
C PRO A 280 1.81 -3.53 23.58
N GLU A 281 1.81 -2.41 24.28
CA GLU A 281 0.75 -2.04 25.23
C GLU A 281 -0.57 -1.70 24.52
N HIS A 282 -0.53 -1.19 23.28
CA HIS A 282 -1.71 -0.83 22.50
C HIS A 282 -2.14 -1.93 21.49
N ALA A 283 -1.34 -2.98 21.30
CA ALA A 283 -1.65 -4.06 20.37
C ALA A 283 -3.00 -4.77 20.63
N PRO A 284 -3.43 -5.02 21.88
CA PRO A 284 -4.77 -5.55 22.15
C PRO A 284 -5.89 -4.61 21.70
N ALA A 285 -5.72 -3.30 21.93
CA ALA A 285 -6.68 -2.28 21.50
C ALA A 285 -6.73 -2.15 19.96
N ALA A 286 -5.57 -2.23 19.28
CA ALA A 286 -5.51 -2.24 17.82
C ALA A 286 -6.27 -3.44 17.23
N ARG A 287 -6.08 -4.66 17.77
CA ARG A 287 -6.85 -5.85 17.36
C ARG A 287 -8.36 -5.64 17.51
N ALA A 288 -8.79 -5.10 18.64
CA ALA A 288 -10.19 -4.83 18.90
C ALA A 288 -10.75 -3.76 17.93
N ALA A 289 -9.99 -2.69 17.66
CA ALA A 289 -10.38 -1.64 16.74
C ALA A 289 -10.50 -2.16 15.29
N PHE A 290 -9.55 -2.95 14.80
CA PHE A 290 -9.63 -3.60 13.49
C PHE A 290 -10.87 -4.50 13.40
N ALA A 291 -11.10 -5.37 14.37
CA ALA A 291 -12.26 -6.25 14.38
C ALA A 291 -13.58 -5.47 14.39
N ALA A 292 -13.68 -4.39 15.17
CA ALA A 292 -14.86 -3.52 15.23
C ALA A 292 -15.11 -2.79 13.92
N SER A 293 -14.05 -2.50 13.14
CA SER A 293 -14.11 -1.85 11.83
C SER A 293 -14.24 -2.85 10.66
N GLY A 294 -14.37 -4.15 10.93
CA GLY A 294 -14.48 -5.20 9.90
C GLY A 294 -13.17 -5.44 9.13
N VAL A 295 -12.01 -5.02 9.66
CA VAL A 295 -10.70 -5.22 9.05
C VAL A 295 -10.07 -6.52 9.57
N ASP A 296 -9.79 -7.47 8.67
CA ASP A 296 -9.09 -8.72 9.03
C ASP A 296 -7.57 -8.51 9.13
N ALA A 297 -7.16 -7.60 10.02
CA ALA A 297 -5.76 -7.34 10.26
C ALA A 297 -5.08 -8.49 11.02
N ARG A 298 -3.92 -8.91 10.54
CA ARG A 298 -3.14 -10.00 11.13
C ARG A 298 -1.86 -9.45 11.77
N ALA A 299 -1.56 -9.88 12.99
CA ALA A 299 -0.24 -9.68 13.54
C ALA A 299 0.71 -10.68 12.87
N ILE A 300 1.64 -10.15 12.09
CA ILE A 300 2.55 -10.95 11.25
C ILE A 300 3.96 -11.03 11.81
N GLY A 301 4.26 -10.32 12.90
CA GLY A 301 5.61 -10.30 13.44
C GLY A 301 5.82 -9.23 14.50
N CYS A 302 7.06 -8.92 14.75
CA CYS A 302 7.49 -7.89 15.70
C CYS A 302 8.76 -7.17 15.24
N VAL A 303 9.06 -6.08 15.91
CA VAL A 303 10.29 -5.32 15.75
C VAL A 303 11.31 -5.76 16.79
N GLU A 304 12.54 -6.02 16.36
CA GLU A 304 13.66 -6.40 17.23
C GLU A 304 14.83 -5.40 17.09
N PRO A 305 15.68 -5.27 18.11
CA PRO A 305 16.95 -4.54 17.97
C PRO A 305 17.88 -5.31 17.03
N GLY A 306 18.67 -4.58 16.24
CA GLY A 306 19.66 -5.18 15.35
C GLY A 306 19.88 -4.39 14.07
N PRO A 307 20.77 -4.86 13.19
CA PRO A 307 20.98 -4.26 11.88
C PRO A 307 19.66 -4.23 11.08
N SER A 308 19.45 -3.12 10.37
CA SER A 308 18.23 -2.91 9.57
C SER A 308 18.06 -4.00 8.51
N ALA A 309 17.05 -4.83 8.68
CA ALA A 309 16.72 -5.93 7.77
C ALA A 309 15.30 -6.43 8.02
N VAL A 310 14.73 -7.10 7.02
CA VAL A 310 13.58 -7.98 7.19
C VAL A 310 14.09 -9.40 7.46
N VAL A 311 13.57 -10.04 8.49
CA VAL A 311 13.86 -11.44 8.83
C VAL A 311 12.59 -12.25 8.66
N LEU A 312 12.58 -13.22 7.77
CA LEU A 312 11.49 -14.20 7.65
C LEU A 312 11.81 -15.42 8.54
N ALA A 313 10.84 -15.79 9.39
CA ALA A 313 10.98 -16.87 10.37
C ALA A 313 9.77 -17.82 10.37
#